data_12e662c7f743059cf6218d1f8655686c
#
_entry.id   12e662c7f743059cf6218d1f8655686c
#
_cell.length_a   1.000
_cell.length_b   1.000
_cell.length_c   1.000
_cell.angle_alpha   90.00
_cell.angle_beta   90.00
_cell.angle_gamma   90.00
#
_symmetry.space_group_name_H-M   'P 1'
#
loop_
_entity.id
_entity.type
_entity.pdbx_description
1 polymer ?
#
loop_
_entity_poly.entity_id
_entity_poly.type
_entity_poly.pdbx_seq_one_letter_code
_entity_poly.pdbx_strand_id
1 'polypeptide(L)'
;TYNSFPSTDIVYDINGKLVKEVDHKELQEVVPKGFSSTIMGKRGLNWRADKPNTLYWVEALDGGDANKPAEYRDALYQVAVPFTANKELLVKVKDRYRGVTWGNDEVAIVRDAWYNTRNESSYLFNPLNPTQEPIRFFSINSQDAYNNPGNFVTEMNDYGYNVLAINKGKLMLVGEGVSAEGILPFVDDFDIKTQKTTRLWRAQKSDKLEAIARVIDPKKGIILEQIQSKTDYPNLYVRNIFQKGGKPKQVTFTKNPFEAMNKVSKELITYKRADGVELSGTLYLPPNYDKT
;
A
#
# COMPACT_ATOMS: atom_id res chain seq x y z
N THR A 1 1.15 -19.79 -16.24
CA THR A 1 1.79 -19.20 -15.04
C THR A 1 2.06 -20.30 -14.03
N TYR A 2 3.10 -20.16 -13.21
CA TYR A 2 3.50 -21.15 -12.20
C TYR A 2 2.39 -21.50 -11.21
N ASN A 3 1.45 -20.60 -10.96
CA ASN A 3 0.33 -20.79 -10.03
C ASN A 3 -0.68 -21.88 -10.44
N SER A 4 -0.59 -22.38 -11.65
CA SER A 4 -1.45 -23.46 -12.16
C SER A 4 -0.83 -24.85 -12.00
N PHE A 5 0.44 -24.94 -11.63
CA PHE A 5 1.11 -26.23 -11.40
C PHE A 5 0.74 -26.82 -10.04
N PRO A 6 0.83 -28.16 -9.91
CA PRO A 6 0.65 -28.82 -8.62
C PRO A 6 1.63 -28.27 -7.60
N SER A 7 1.16 -28.08 -6.38
CA SER A 7 2.02 -27.63 -5.28
C SER A 7 1.49 -28.16 -3.94
N THR A 8 2.42 -28.40 -3.02
CA THR A 8 2.09 -28.81 -1.65
C THR A 8 2.71 -27.82 -0.68
N ASP A 9 1.89 -27.25 0.19
CA ASP A 9 2.32 -26.34 1.26
C ASP A 9 2.46 -27.15 2.57
N ILE A 10 3.67 -27.18 3.14
CA ILE A 10 4.02 -28.01 4.29
C ILE A 10 4.63 -27.15 5.38
N VAL A 11 4.20 -27.39 6.62
CA VAL A 11 4.78 -26.75 7.81
C VAL A 11 5.72 -27.73 8.51
N TYR A 12 6.94 -27.27 8.77
CA TYR A 12 7.93 -27.95 9.59
C TYR A 12 8.20 -27.15 10.87
N ASP A 13 8.62 -27.84 11.92
CA ASP A 13 9.15 -27.17 13.10
C ASP A 13 10.60 -26.71 12.88
N ILE A 14 11.15 -25.99 13.87
CA ILE A 14 12.53 -25.47 13.81
C ILE A 14 13.59 -26.56 13.68
N ASN A 15 13.27 -27.81 14.02
CA ASN A 15 14.18 -28.97 13.93
C ASN A 15 14.01 -29.73 12.61
N GLY A 16 13.14 -29.25 11.71
CA GLY A 16 12.86 -29.89 10.43
C GLY A 16 11.88 -31.08 10.51
N LYS A 17 11.20 -31.26 11.65
CA LYS A 17 10.15 -32.29 11.77
C LYS A 17 8.86 -31.80 11.12
N LEU A 18 8.23 -32.66 10.33
CA LEU A 18 6.96 -32.40 9.72
C LEU A 18 5.90 -32.14 10.80
N VAL A 19 5.24 -31.00 10.74
CA VAL A 19 4.11 -30.62 11.60
C VAL A 19 2.80 -30.91 10.88
N LYS A 20 2.63 -30.41 9.66
CA LYS A 20 1.39 -30.52 8.89
C LYS A 20 1.60 -30.26 7.41
N GLU A 21 0.95 -31.06 6.57
CA GLU A 21 0.62 -30.68 5.21
C GLU A 21 -0.67 -29.84 5.27
N VAL A 22 -0.57 -28.55 4.91
CA VAL A 22 -1.67 -27.58 5.10
C VAL A 22 -2.47 -27.34 3.84
N ASP A 23 -1.88 -27.60 2.67
CA ASP A 23 -2.56 -27.53 1.39
C ASP A 23 -1.90 -28.44 0.34
N HIS A 24 -2.74 -29.00 -0.53
CA HIS A 24 -2.30 -29.71 -1.72
C HIS A 24 -3.13 -29.22 -2.90
N LYS A 25 -2.46 -28.71 -3.94
CA LYS A 25 -3.11 -28.23 -5.16
C LYS A 25 -2.77 -29.15 -6.31
N GLU A 26 -3.80 -29.62 -6.98
CA GLU A 26 -3.68 -30.34 -8.23
C GLU A 26 -3.39 -29.39 -9.40
N LEU A 27 -2.99 -29.96 -10.53
CA LEU A 27 -2.83 -29.22 -11.78
C LEU A 27 -4.14 -28.54 -12.16
N GLN A 28 -4.10 -27.23 -12.37
CA GLN A 28 -5.26 -26.44 -12.77
C GLN A 28 -5.22 -26.18 -14.29
N GLU A 29 -5.72 -27.12 -15.07
CA GLU A 29 -5.77 -27.02 -16.53
C GLU A 29 -6.83 -26.00 -17.01
N VAL A 30 -7.93 -25.91 -16.26
CA VAL A 30 -9.03 -25.00 -16.57
C VAL A 30 -9.20 -23.99 -15.45
N VAL A 31 -8.89 -22.72 -15.76
CA VAL A 31 -9.11 -21.61 -14.83
C VAL A 31 -10.07 -20.60 -15.45
N PRO A 32 -10.90 -19.91 -14.62
CA PRO A 32 -11.76 -18.85 -15.13
C PRO A 32 -10.95 -17.77 -15.84
N LYS A 33 -11.45 -17.28 -16.97
CA LYS A 33 -10.77 -16.27 -17.79
C LYS A 33 -11.28 -14.87 -17.49
N GLY A 34 -10.43 -13.88 -17.75
CA GLY A 34 -10.74 -12.46 -17.64
C GLY A 34 -10.13 -11.80 -16.40
N PHE A 35 -10.22 -10.48 -16.39
CA PHE A 35 -9.73 -9.68 -15.28
C PHE A 35 -10.58 -9.94 -14.02
N SER A 36 -9.95 -9.88 -12.85
CA SER A 36 -10.55 -10.24 -11.56
C SER A 36 -10.97 -11.70 -11.42
N SER A 37 -10.72 -12.56 -12.42
CA SER A 37 -10.82 -14.02 -12.26
C SER A 37 -9.62 -14.57 -11.50
N THR A 38 -9.82 -15.71 -10.81
CA THR A 38 -8.77 -16.32 -9.99
C THR A 38 -8.97 -17.83 -9.89
N ILE A 39 -8.01 -18.52 -9.32
CA ILE A 39 -8.07 -19.96 -9.07
C ILE A 39 -8.97 -20.29 -7.89
N MET A 40 -9.49 -21.52 -7.86
CA MET A 40 -10.16 -22.12 -6.72
C MET A 40 -9.16 -22.55 -5.64
N GLY A 41 -9.65 -22.78 -4.43
CA GLY A 41 -8.86 -23.24 -3.29
C GLY A 41 -8.12 -22.13 -2.56
N LYS A 42 -7.16 -22.50 -1.74
CA LYS A 42 -6.39 -21.57 -0.91
C LYS A 42 -5.44 -20.75 -1.77
N ARG A 43 -5.44 -19.44 -1.59
CA ARG A 43 -4.56 -18.47 -2.26
C ARG A 43 -3.85 -17.62 -1.23
N GLY A 44 -2.58 -17.31 -1.48
CA GLY A 44 -1.82 -16.42 -0.61
C GLY A 44 -1.66 -16.95 0.81
N LEU A 45 -1.46 -18.28 0.95
CA LEU A 45 -1.18 -18.89 2.25
C LEU A 45 0.07 -18.25 2.85
N ASN A 46 -0.05 -17.74 4.07
CA ASN A 46 1.04 -17.05 4.76
C ASN A 46 0.82 -17.06 6.28
N TRP A 47 1.84 -16.67 7.02
CA TRP A 47 1.77 -16.45 8.46
C TRP A 47 1.13 -15.11 8.78
N ARG A 48 0.29 -15.06 9.80
CA ARG A 48 -0.18 -13.79 10.35
C ARG A 48 0.99 -13.02 10.94
N ALA A 49 1.11 -11.74 10.57
CA ALA A 49 2.20 -10.91 11.05
C ALA A 49 2.04 -10.50 12.52
N ASP A 50 0.80 -10.36 12.98
CA ASP A 50 0.46 -9.91 14.33
C ASP A 50 0.32 -11.04 15.35
N LYS A 51 0.29 -12.31 14.90
CA LYS A 51 0.00 -13.46 15.76
C LYS A 51 0.90 -14.65 15.43
N PRO A 52 1.65 -15.18 16.38
CA PRO A 52 2.53 -16.30 16.12
C PRO A 52 1.75 -17.58 15.79
N ASN A 53 2.40 -18.48 15.06
CA ASN A 53 1.91 -19.85 14.78
C ASN A 53 0.49 -19.90 14.20
N THR A 54 0.07 -18.90 13.45
CA THR A 54 -1.24 -18.83 12.83
C THR A 54 -1.09 -18.57 11.34
N LEU A 55 -1.61 -19.50 10.53
CA LEU A 55 -1.69 -19.35 9.07
C LEU A 55 -2.98 -18.65 8.67
N TYR A 56 -2.92 -17.91 7.57
CA TYR A 56 -4.10 -17.36 6.91
C TYR A 56 -4.01 -17.54 5.40
N TRP A 57 -5.16 -17.51 4.73
CA TRP A 57 -5.27 -17.59 3.28
C TRP A 57 -6.61 -17.03 2.82
N VAL A 58 -6.78 -16.90 1.52
CA VAL A 58 -8.00 -16.44 0.86
C VAL A 58 -8.59 -17.55 -0.01
N GLU A 59 -9.91 -17.66 -0.03
CA GLU A 59 -10.66 -18.51 -0.95
C GLU A 59 -11.70 -17.70 -1.72
N ALA A 60 -11.88 -18.04 -2.99
CA ALA A 60 -12.91 -17.44 -3.83
C ALA A 60 -14.29 -18.02 -3.49
N LEU A 61 -15.29 -17.17 -3.27
CA LEU A 61 -16.66 -17.55 -2.98
C LEU A 61 -17.53 -17.67 -4.25
N ASP A 62 -17.06 -17.13 -5.37
CA ASP A 62 -17.71 -17.15 -6.69
C ASP A 62 -17.15 -18.21 -7.64
N GLY A 63 -16.39 -19.17 -7.09
CA GLY A 63 -15.69 -20.16 -7.91
C GLY A 63 -14.51 -19.60 -8.70
N GLY A 64 -14.02 -18.41 -8.33
CA GLY A 64 -12.97 -17.71 -9.02
C GLY A 64 -13.40 -17.06 -10.35
N ASP A 65 -14.65 -17.16 -10.74
CA ASP A 65 -15.19 -16.65 -11.99
C ASP A 65 -15.79 -15.25 -11.79
N ALA A 66 -15.11 -14.24 -12.32
CA ALA A 66 -15.55 -12.85 -12.24
C ALA A 66 -16.90 -12.57 -12.90
N ASN A 67 -17.39 -13.45 -13.80
CA ASN A 67 -18.65 -13.29 -14.49
C ASN A 67 -19.84 -13.81 -13.68
N LYS A 68 -19.59 -14.63 -12.64
CA LYS A 68 -20.66 -15.12 -11.76
C LYS A 68 -21.09 -14.01 -10.80
N PRO A 69 -22.39 -13.75 -10.63
CA PRO A 69 -22.88 -12.86 -9.59
C PRO A 69 -22.53 -13.43 -8.20
N ALA A 70 -22.03 -12.59 -7.31
CA ALA A 70 -21.76 -12.94 -5.93
C ALA A 70 -21.85 -11.68 -5.05
N GLU A 71 -22.40 -11.83 -3.86
CA GLU A 71 -22.45 -10.74 -2.87
C GLU A 71 -21.07 -10.45 -2.30
N TYR A 72 -20.30 -11.51 -2.03
CA TYR A 72 -18.90 -11.46 -1.62
C TYR A 72 -18.09 -12.35 -2.55
N ARG A 73 -16.95 -11.86 -2.99
CA ARG A 73 -16.09 -12.54 -3.96
C ARG A 73 -15.01 -13.38 -3.30
N ASP A 74 -14.49 -12.91 -2.19
CA ASP A 74 -13.41 -13.60 -1.47
C ASP A 74 -13.67 -13.61 0.03
N ALA A 75 -13.15 -14.65 0.70
CA ALA A 75 -13.14 -14.75 2.15
C ALA A 75 -11.74 -15.06 2.65
N LEU A 76 -11.33 -14.37 3.70
CA LEU A 76 -10.08 -14.58 4.42
C LEU A 76 -10.32 -15.56 5.56
N TYR A 77 -9.50 -16.60 5.64
CA TYR A 77 -9.56 -17.64 6.67
C TYR A 77 -8.24 -17.75 7.42
N GLN A 78 -8.31 -18.32 8.61
CA GLN A 78 -7.14 -18.67 9.40
C GLN A 78 -7.22 -20.05 10.02
N VAL A 79 -6.06 -20.55 10.45
CA VAL A 79 -5.93 -21.73 11.32
C VAL A 79 -4.68 -21.58 12.19
N ALA A 80 -4.81 -21.80 13.48
CA ALA A 80 -3.69 -21.81 14.41
C ALA A 80 -3.08 -23.21 14.54
N VAL A 81 -1.84 -23.26 15.03
CA VAL A 81 -1.18 -24.51 15.42
C VAL A 81 -2.09 -25.30 16.41
N PRO A 82 -2.21 -26.63 16.30
CA PRO A 82 -1.46 -27.57 15.45
C PRO A 82 -2.04 -27.78 14.03
N PHE A 83 -2.83 -26.84 13.50
CA PHE A 83 -3.43 -26.85 12.15
C PHE A 83 -4.40 -28.02 11.89
N THR A 84 -5.01 -28.56 12.94
CA THR A 84 -5.97 -29.66 12.89
C THR A 84 -7.41 -29.21 13.08
N ALA A 85 -7.61 -27.98 13.54
CA ALA A 85 -8.93 -27.37 13.67
C ALA A 85 -9.52 -27.03 12.31
N ASN A 86 -10.84 -26.86 12.27
CA ASN A 86 -11.51 -26.29 11.10
C ASN A 86 -11.00 -24.86 10.85
N LYS A 87 -11.00 -24.47 9.58
CA LYS A 87 -10.69 -23.08 9.21
C LYS A 87 -11.69 -22.11 9.85
N GLU A 88 -11.16 -21.02 10.36
CA GLU A 88 -11.95 -19.93 10.94
C GLU A 88 -12.09 -18.81 9.93
N LEU A 89 -13.32 -18.33 9.70
CA LEU A 89 -13.55 -17.14 8.89
C LEU A 89 -13.05 -15.91 9.65
N LEU A 90 -12.34 -15.02 8.96
CA LEU A 90 -11.91 -13.72 9.49
C LEU A 90 -12.78 -12.59 8.93
N VAL A 91 -12.91 -12.52 7.61
CA VAL A 91 -13.65 -11.45 6.92
C VAL A 91 -13.99 -11.88 5.50
N LYS A 92 -15.11 -11.36 4.98
CA LYS A 92 -15.47 -11.46 3.55
C LYS A 92 -15.30 -10.09 2.91
N VAL A 93 -14.91 -10.07 1.64
CA VAL A 93 -14.77 -8.84 0.84
C VAL A 93 -15.65 -8.92 -0.40
N LYS A 94 -16.21 -7.77 -0.80
CA LYS A 94 -17.17 -7.69 -1.90
C LYS A 94 -16.54 -7.87 -3.26
N ASP A 95 -15.32 -7.39 -3.41
CA ASP A 95 -14.53 -7.50 -4.62
C ASP A 95 -13.36 -8.49 -4.43
N ARG A 96 -12.43 -8.56 -5.37
CA ARG A 96 -11.31 -9.48 -5.30
C ARG A 96 -10.28 -8.99 -4.30
N TYR A 97 -9.93 -9.81 -3.34
CA TYR A 97 -8.91 -9.55 -2.32
C TYR A 97 -7.58 -9.04 -2.91
N ARG A 98 -7.01 -8.02 -2.30
CA ARG A 98 -5.72 -7.41 -2.68
C ARG A 98 -4.66 -7.49 -1.61
N GLY A 99 -5.05 -7.68 -0.37
CA GLY A 99 -4.08 -7.78 0.73
C GLY A 99 -4.70 -7.49 2.07
N VAL A 100 -3.99 -7.87 3.11
CA VAL A 100 -4.30 -7.56 4.50
C VAL A 100 -3.09 -6.92 5.16
N THR A 101 -3.32 -5.90 5.97
CA THR A 101 -2.32 -5.32 6.86
C THR A 101 -2.78 -5.56 8.29
N TRP A 102 -2.05 -6.40 9.00
CA TRP A 102 -2.34 -6.76 10.38
C TRP A 102 -1.93 -5.63 11.31
N GLY A 103 -2.66 -5.43 12.38
CA GLY A 103 -2.30 -4.50 13.44
C GLY A 103 -2.14 -5.21 14.77
N ASN A 104 -3.24 -5.75 15.27
CA ASN A 104 -3.29 -6.57 16.47
C ASN A 104 -4.54 -7.48 16.41
N ASP A 105 -4.84 -8.15 17.52
CA ASP A 105 -5.99 -9.06 17.60
C ASP A 105 -7.35 -8.38 17.33
N GLU A 106 -7.48 -7.05 17.49
CA GLU A 106 -8.74 -6.32 17.33
C GLU A 106 -8.78 -5.46 16.04
N VAL A 107 -7.63 -5.17 15.43
CA VAL A 107 -7.51 -4.21 14.34
C VAL A 107 -6.67 -4.78 13.22
N ALA A 108 -7.29 -4.95 12.07
CA ALA A 108 -6.61 -5.22 10.81
C ALA A 108 -7.33 -4.51 9.66
N ILE A 109 -6.61 -4.27 8.56
CA ILE A 109 -7.13 -3.64 7.36
C ILE A 109 -7.05 -4.63 6.22
N VAL A 110 -8.20 -4.94 5.59
CA VAL A 110 -8.26 -5.72 4.37
C VAL A 110 -8.61 -4.81 3.19
N ARG A 111 -8.05 -5.12 2.03
CA ARG A 111 -8.31 -4.39 0.78
C ARG A 111 -8.85 -5.33 -0.28
N ASP A 112 -9.78 -4.83 -1.07
CA ASP A 112 -10.29 -5.47 -2.27
C ASP A 112 -10.27 -4.52 -3.45
N ALA A 113 -10.37 -5.06 -4.66
CA ALA A 113 -10.46 -4.24 -5.87
C ALA A 113 -11.19 -4.97 -6.99
N TRP A 114 -11.83 -4.18 -7.86
CA TRP A 114 -12.47 -4.68 -9.06
C TRP A 114 -11.89 -4.03 -10.32
N TYR A 115 -11.37 -4.86 -11.21
CA TYR A 115 -10.62 -4.38 -12.36
C TYR A 115 -11.46 -3.49 -13.30
N ASN A 116 -12.70 -3.88 -13.60
CA ASN A 116 -13.52 -3.17 -14.58
C ASN A 116 -13.90 -1.75 -14.13
N THR A 117 -14.12 -1.55 -12.83
CA THR A 117 -14.47 -0.24 -12.25
C THR A 117 -13.24 0.55 -11.80
N ARG A 118 -12.06 -0.11 -11.73
CA ARG A 118 -10.85 0.43 -11.09
C ARG A 118 -11.06 0.81 -9.63
N ASN A 119 -12.17 0.37 -9.04
CA ASN A 119 -12.42 0.62 -7.63
C ASN A 119 -11.49 -0.21 -6.76
N GLU A 120 -10.94 0.42 -5.73
CA GLU A 120 -10.21 -0.21 -4.64
C GLU A 120 -10.81 0.26 -3.32
N SER A 121 -11.19 -0.69 -2.46
CA SER A 121 -11.75 -0.38 -1.16
C SER A 121 -10.86 -0.91 -0.04
N SER A 122 -10.87 -0.17 1.08
CA SER A 122 -10.19 -0.54 2.32
C SER A 122 -11.20 -0.67 3.45
N TYR A 123 -11.09 -1.76 4.19
CA TYR A 123 -12.00 -2.10 5.27
C TYR A 123 -11.23 -2.35 6.56
N LEU A 124 -11.70 -1.76 7.64
CA LEU A 124 -11.30 -2.10 8.99
C LEU A 124 -12.11 -3.31 9.47
N PHE A 125 -11.47 -4.32 10.01
CA PHE A 125 -12.14 -5.46 10.60
C PHE A 125 -11.48 -5.89 11.92
N ASN A 126 -12.25 -6.57 12.75
CA ASN A 126 -11.79 -7.11 14.01
C ASN A 126 -11.54 -8.62 13.88
N PRO A 127 -10.28 -9.10 13.87
CA PRO A 127 -9.95 -10.51 13.74
C PRO A 127 -10.51 -11.41 14.86
N LEU A 128 -10.75 -10.87 16.07
CA LEU A 128 -11.39 -11.61 17.18
C LEU A 128 -12.90 -11.71 17.06
N ASN A 129 -13.53 -10.85 16.24
CA ASN A 129 -14.98 -10.83 16.09
C ASN A 129 -15.39 -10.90 14.60
N PRO A 130 -15.24 -12.07 13.96
CA PRO A 130 -15.53 -12.25 12.53
C PRO A 130 -17.01 -12.11 12.16
N THR A 131 -17.91 -12.06 13.15
CA THR A 131 -19.35 -11.80 12.94
C THR A 131 -19.66 -10.31 12.81
N GLN A 132 -18.73 -9.44 13.20
CA GLN A 132 -18.86 -8.00 13.01
C GLN A 132 -18.58 -7.67 11.55
N GLU A 133 -19.50 -6.94 10.91
CA GLU A 133 -19.30 -6.47 9.54
C GLU A 133 -18.08 -5.55 9.44
N PRO A 134 -17.22 -5.73 8.43
CA PRO A 134 -16.08 -4.85 8.23
C PRO A 134 -16.53 -3.44 7.85
N ILE A 135 -15.86 -2.44 8.39
CA ILE A 135 -16.18 -1.03 8.15
C ILE A 135 -15.37 -0.52 6.95
N ARG A 136 -16.04 -0.25 5.82
CA ARG A 136 -15.40 0.39 4.66
C ARG A 136 -15.16 1.86 4.96
N PHE A 137 -13.90 2.28 4.94
CA PHE A 137 -13.50 3.66 5.21
C PHE A 137 -12.87 4.38 4.01
N PHE A 138 -12.28 3.65 3.05
CA PHE A 138 -11.88 4.19 1.75
C PHE A 138 -12.52 3.40 0.61
N SER A 139 -12.86 4.13 -0.45
CA SER A 139 -13.28 3.59 -1.74
C SER A 139 -12.81 4.58 -2.79
N ILE A 140 -11.79 4.21 -3.56
CA ILE A 140 -11.10 5.10 -4.49
C ILE A 140 -11.00 4.44 -5.87
N ASN A 141 -10.88 5.25 -6.90
CA ASN A 141 -10.42 4.75 -8.19
C ASN A 141 -8.89 4.61 -8.14
N SER A 142 -8.36 3.40 -8.37
CA SER A 142 -6.91 3.11 -8.32
C SER A 142 -6.07 3.92 -9.32
N GLN A 143 -6.69 4.57 -10.29
CA GLN A 143 -6.04 5.45 -11.27
C GLN A 143 -6.14 6.93 -10.87
N ASP A 144 -6.86 7.26 -9.81
CA ASP A 144 -7.00 8.64 -9.33
C ASP A 144 -5.88 9.01 -8.35
N ALA A 145 -4.82 9.56 -8.90
CA ALA A 145 -3.69 10.01 -8.10
C ALA A 145 -4.01 11.22 -7.21
N TYR A 146 -5.00 12.05 -7.60
CA TYR A 146 -5.36 13.27 -6.85
C TYR A 146 -6.06 12.98 -5.52
N ASN A 147 -6.87 11.93 -5.47
CA ASN A 147 -7.62 11.53 -4.30
C ASN A 147 -7.00 10.33 -3.55
N ASN A 148 -5.74 10.00 -3.86
CA ASN A 148 -5.05 8.91 -3.18
C ASN A 148 -4.81 9.28 -1.69
N PRO A 149 -5.38 8.52 -0.73
CA PRO A 149 -5.26 8.81 0.69
C PRO A 149 -3.88 8.47 1.26
N GLY A 150 -3.00 7.87 0.48
CA GLY A 150 -1.70 7.38 0.94
C GLY A 150 -1.76 5.98 1.52
N ASN A 151 -0.66 5.60 2.17
CA ASN A 151 -0.46 4.28 2.76
C ASN A 151 -0.34 4.39 4.28
N PHE A 152 -0.86 3.40 4.99
CA PHE A 152 -0.69 3.31 6.44
C PHE A 152 0.76 2.99 6.80
N VAL A 153 1.25 3.68 7.80
CA VAL A 153 2.57 3.43 8.38
C VAL A 153 2.54 2.13 9.17
N THR A 154 3.57 1.32 8.97
CA THR A 154 3.78 0.08 9.72
C THR A 154 5.03 0.19 10.58
N GLU A 155 5.06 -0.59 11.66
CA GLU A 155 6.23 -0.77 12.53
C GLU A 155 6.55 -2.26 12.66
N MET A 156 7.81 -2.57 12.95
CA MET A 156 8.24 -3.96 13.16
C MET A 156 7.85 -4.38 14.57
N ASN A 157 7.19 -5.52 14.68
CA ASN A 157 6.85 -6.13 15.97
C ASN A 157 7.98 -7.05 16.48
N ASP A 158 7.77 -7.65 17.66
CA ASP A 158 8.72 -8.55 18.32
C ASP A 158 9.00 -9.84 17.53
N TYR A 159 8.15 -10.18 16.56
CA TYR A 159 8.34 -11.34 15.67
C TYR A 159 9.08 -10.99 14.38
N GLY A 160 9.51 -9.75 14.20
CA GLY A 160 10.20 -9.27 13.00
C GLY A 160 9.30 -9.01 11.80
N TYR A 161 7.98 -8.89 12.00
CA TYR A 161 7.00 -8.59 10.95
C TYR A 161 6.50 -7.14 11.04
N ASN A 162 6.18 -6.58 9.88
CA ASN A 162 5.55 -5.26 9.83
C ASN A 162 4.04 -5.37 10.14
N VAL A 163 3.59 -4.62 11.13
CA VAL A 163 2.20 -4.46 11.53
C VAL A 163 1.81 -2.97 11.52
N LEU A 164 0.52 -2.66 11.53
CA LEU A 164 0.05 -1.27 11.62
C LEU A 164 0.63 -0.58 12.86
N ALA A 165 1.22 0.59 12.68
CA ALA A 165 1.74 1.40 13.77
C ALA A 165 0.58 2.09 14.51
N ILE A 166 -0.06 1.37 15.44
CA ILE A 166 -1.20 1.86 16.21
C ILE A 166 -0.72 2.69 17.40
N ASN A 167 -1.13 3.96 17.45
CA ASN A 167 -0.82 4.86 18.55
C ASN A 167 -2.10 5.49 19.11
N LYS A 168 -2.49 5.12 20.32
CA LYS A 168 -3.68 5.66 21.03
C LYS A 168 -4.96 5.62 20.18
N GLY A 169 -5.20 4.50 19.50
CA GLY A 169 -6.38 4.31 18.66
C GLY A 169 -6.33 5.03 17.30
N LYS A 170 -5.15 5.45 16.87
CA LYS A 170 -4.91 6.15 15.61
C LYS A 170 -3.85 5.46 14.78
N LEU A 171 -3.94 5.64 13.47
CA LEU A 171 -2.99 5.21 12.46
C LEU A 171 -2.45 6.42 11.72
N MET A 172 -1.21 6.35 11.28
CA MET A 172 -0.61 7.40 10.46
C MET A 172 -0.66 7.00 8.98
N LEU A 173 -1.07 7.93 8.13
CA LEU A 173 -1.07 7.81 6.66
C LEU A 173 0.00 8.70 6.06
N VAL A 174 0.68 8.19 5.05
CA VAL A 174 1.64 8.96 4.24
C VAL A 174 1.23 8.90 2.79
N GLY A 175 1.07 10.05 2.15
CA GLY A 175 0.68 10.16 0.75
C GLY A 175 1.60 11.08 -0.05
N GLU A 176 1.65 10.83 -1.37
CA GLU A 176 2.43 11.66 -2.31
C GLU A 176 1.84 13.06 -2.50
N GLY A 177 0.52 13.19 -2.34
CA GLY A 177 -0.15 14.48 -2.42
C GLY A 177 -0.11 15.10 -3.80
N VAL A 178 -0.36 14.32 -4.84
CA VAL A 178 -0.51 14.83 -6.21
C VAL A 178 -1.62 15.88 -6.26
N SER A 179 -1.34 17.03 -6.84
CA SER A 179 -2.30 18.14 -6.93
C SER A 179 -2.01 19.02 -8.15
N ALA A 180 -2.91 19.94 -8.46
CA ALA A 180 -2.71 20.94 -9.51
C ALA A 180 -1.46 21.85 -9.25
N GLU A 181 -1.02 21.94 -8.00
CA GLU A 181 0.17 22.70 -7.61
C GLU A 181 1.47 21.87 -7.68
N GLY A 182 1.38 20.58 -8.00
CA GLY A 182 2.48 19.62 -8.03
C GLY A 182 2.36 18.52 -6.99
N ILE A 183 3.44 17.82 -6.74
CA ILE A 183 3.54 16.76 -5.74
C ILE A 183 3.89 17.39 -4.40
N LEU A 184 2.96 17.37 -3.46
CA LEU A 184 3.09 17.94 -2.12
C LEU A 184 2.80 16.85 -1.08
N PRO A 185 3.80 16.03 -0.73
CA PRO A 185 3.62 14.90 0.16
C PRO A 185 3.03 15.33 1.50
N PHE A 186 2.29 14.42 2.11
CA PHE A 186 1.59 14.71 3.35
C PHE A 186 1.63 13.55 4.33
N VAL A 187 1.35 13.90 5.59
CA VAL A 187 1.11 12.96 6.68
C VAL A 187 -0.23 13.28 7.30
N ASP A 188 -1.09 12.27 7.38
CA ASP A 188 -2.39 12.34 8.02
C ASP A 188 -2.46 11.41 9.23
N ASP A 189 -3.31 11.76 10.18
CA ASP A 189 -3.73 10.95 11.31
C ASP A 189 -5.12 10.36 11.00
N PHE A 190 -5.28 9.05 11.13
CA PHE A 190 -6.54 8.35 10.91
C PHE A 190 -7.04 7.78 12.24
N ASP A 191 -8.18 8.24 12.68
CA ASP A 191 -8.83 7.76 13.89
C ASP A 191 -9.60 6.47 13.62
N ILE A 192 -9.19 5.36 14.28
CA ILE A 192 -9.76 4.03 14.06
C ILE A 192 -11.25 3.98 14.43
N LYS A 193 -11.66 4.71 15.47
CA LYS A 193 -13.05 4.68 15.96
C LYS A 193 -14.01 5.46 15.07
N THR A 194 -13.58 6.60 14.56
CA THR A 194 -14.44 7.52 13.79
C THR A 194 -14.22 7.44 12.28
N GLN A 195 -13.16 6.74 11.82
CA GLN A 195 -12.69 6.64 10.44
C GLN A 195 -12.40 8.01 9.79
N LYS A 196 -12.12 9.03 10.59
CA LYS A 196 -11.80 10.38 10.12
C LYS A 196 -10.30 10.58 10.01
N THR A 197 -9.89 11.28 8.94
CA THR A 197 -8.51 11.73 8.76
C THR A 197 -8.34 13.19 9.17
N THR A 198 -7.16 13.51 9.73
CA THR A 198 -6.76 14.87 10.07
C THR A 198 -5.35 15.10 9.55
N ARG A 199 -5.15 16.18 8.77
CA ARG A 199 -3.83 16.54 8.25
C ARG A 199 -2.91 16.96 9.40
N LEU A 200 -1.80 16.23 9.56
CA LEU A 200 -0.73 16.55 10.50
C LEU A 200 0.33 17.45 9.86
N TRP A 201 0.69 17.14 8.63
CA TRP A 201 1.71 17.89 7.90
C TRP A 201 1.51 17.74 6.39
N ARG A 202 1.91 18.75 5.63
CA ARG A 202 2.00 18.74 4.17
C ARG A 202 3.17 19.60 3.72
N ALA A 203 3.91 19.15 2.72
CA ALA A 203 4.93 19.95 2.06
C ALA A 203 4.32 21.22 1.47
N GLN A 204 5.10 22.30 1.49
CA GLN A 204 4.70 23.58 0.89
C GLN A 204 5.21 23.67 -0.54
N LYS A 205 4.44 24.29 -1.42
CA LYS A 205 4.88 24.57 -2.79
C LYS A 205 6.16 25.40 -2.76
N SER A 206 7.18 24.90 -3.44
CA SER A 206 8.48 25.56 -3.57
C SER A 206 9.15 25.14 -4.89
N ASP A 207 10.39 25.55 -5.11
CA ASP A 207 11.25 25.05 -6.18
C ASP A 207 11.83 23.66 -5.92
N LYS A 208 11.53 23.08 -4.74
CA LYS A 208 12.01 21.77 -4.32
C LYS A 208 10.93 20.72 -4.49
N LEU A 209 11.35 19.53 -4.90
CA LEU A 209 10.56 18.32 -4.84
C LEU A 209 10.90 17.58 -3.54
N GLU A 210 9.91 17.41 -2.71
CA GLU A 210 10.00 16.66 -1.47
C GLU A 210 9.30 15.30 -1.64
N ALA A 211 9.83 14.24 -1.05
CA ALA A 211 9.22 12.92 -0.99
C ALA A 211 9.49 12.29 0.38
N ILE A 212 8.47 11.74 1.02
CA ILE A 212 8.64 11.03 2.29
C ILE A 212 9.19 9.63 1.99
N ALA A 213 10.45 9.40 2.33
CA ALA A 213 11.11 8.11 2.14
C ALA A 213 10.68 7.10 3.21
N ARG A 214 10.51 7.55 4.46
CA ARG A 214 10.11 6.70 5.59
C ARG A 214 9.61 7.52 6.77
N VAL A 215 8.69 6.95 7.55
CA VAL A 215 8.43 7.41 8.92
C VAL A 215 9.37 6.65 9.86
N ILE A 216 10.25 7.39 10.56
CA ILE A 216 11.24 6.81 11.48
C ILE A 216 10.60 6.54 12.85
N ASP A 217 9.87 7.51 13.36
CA ASP A 217 9.19 7.41 14.66
C ASP A 217 7.80 8.07 14.55
N PRO A 218 6.74 7.28 14.36
CA PRO A 218 5.38 7.82 14.22
C PRO A 218 4.88 8.48 15.52
N LYS A 219 5.37 8.06 16.69
CA LYS A 219 4.96 8.61 17.99
C LYS A 219 5.53 10.00 18.23
N LYS A 220 6.73 10.28 17.68
CA LYS A 220 7.40 11.58 17.78
C LYS A 220 7.24 12.44 16.53
N GLY A 221 6.60 11.91 15.48
CA GLY A 221 6.45 12.60 14.21
C GLY A 221 7.77 12.81 13.46
N ILE A 222 8.70 11.85 13.56
CA ILE A 222 9.99 11.94 12.87
C ILE A 222 9.89 11.22 11.53
N ILE A 223 10.10 11.97 10.44
CA ILE A 223 10.14 11.45 9.07
C ILE A 223 11.54 11.61 8.46
N LEU A 224 11.87 10.69 7.56
CA LEU A 224 12.97 10.80 6.62
C LEU A 224 12.39 11.21 5.28
N GLU A 225 12.85 12.30 4.74
CA GLU A 225 12.42 12.81 3.44
C GLU A 225 13.60 12.95 2.49
N GLN A 226 13.35 12.76 1.20
CA GLN A 226 14.26 13.08 0.14
C GLN A 226 13.88 14.46 -0.42
N ILE A 227 14.83 15.36 -0.48
CA ILE A 227 14.63 16.70 -1.04
C ILE A 227 15.61 16.90 -2.18
N GLN A 228 15.09 17.42 -3.30
CA GLN A 228 15.86 17.75 -4.49
C GLN A 228 15.29 18.99 -5.18
N SER A 229 16.10 19.64 -6.02
CA SER A 229 15.66 20.72 -6.90
C SER A 229 16.33 20.61 -8.27
N LYS A 230 16.14 21.59 -9.11
CA LYS A 230 16.84 21.68 -10.39
C LYS A 230 18.38 21.70 -10.22
N THR A 231 18.86 22.30 -9.13
CA THR A 231 20.28 22.49 -8.83
C THR A 231 20.78 21.64 -7.68
N ASP A 232 19.88 21.20 -6.79
CA ASP A 232 20.24 20.41 -5.62
C ASP A 232 20.04 18.92 -5.92
N TYR A 233 21.11 18.14 -5.89
CA TYR A 233 21.04 16.69 -6.08
C TYR A 233 20.28 16.04 -4.92
N PRO A 234 19.51 14.94 -5.16
CA PRO A 234 18.72 14.30 -4.12
C PRO A 234 19.56 13.94 -2.89
N ASN A 235 19.14 14.44 -1.73
CA ASN A 235 19.71 14.11 -0.44
C ASN A 235 18.61 13.81 0.57
N LEU A 236 18.95 13.10 1.65
CA LEU A 236 18.05 12.74 2.72
C LEU A 236 18.12 13.76 3.85
N TYR A 237 16.94 13.99 4.42
CA TYR A 237 16.72 14.95 5.51
C TYR A 237 15.82 14.31 6.56
N VAL A 238 16.05 14.67 7.81
CA VAL A 238 15.16 14.30 8.94
C VAL A 238 14.34 15.52 9.33
N ARG A 239 13.04 15.35 9.45
CA ARG A 239 12.10 16.40 9.91
C ARG A 239 11.27 15.87 11.07
N ASN A 240 11.01 16.75 12.05
CA ASN A 240 9.97 16.55 13.03
C ASN A 240 8.71 17.32 12.59
N ILE A 241 7.66 16.59 12.16
CA ILE A 241 6.43 17.19 11.67
C ILE A 241 5.53 17.74 12.78
N PHE A 242 5.75 17.36 14.04
CA PHE A 242 5.02 17.91 15.19
C PHE A 242 5.63 19.22 15.68
N GLN A 243 6.86 19.52 15.30
CA GLN A 243 7.49 20.82 15.61
C GLN A 243 7.01 21.86 14.61
N LYS A 244 6.14 22.79 15.05
CA LYS A 244 5.64 23.88 14.21
C LYS A 244 6.79 24.71 13.64
N GLY A 245 6.86 24.80 12.30
CA GLY A 245 7.94 25.52 11.62
C GLY A 245 9.29 24.79 11.61
N GLY A 246 9.32 23.52 12.04
CA GLY A 246 10.54 22.70 12.03
C GLY A 246 11.12 22.55 10.63
N LYS A 247 12.39 23.00 10.47
CA LYS A 247 13.13 22.85 9.20
C LYS A 247 13.71 21.44 9.10
N PRO A 248 13.78 20.86 7.88
CA PRO A 248 14.45 19.59 7.67
C PRO A 248 15.96 19.72 7.91
N LYS A 249 16.54 18.73 8.61
CA LYS A 249 17.98 18.65 8.84
C LYS A 249 18.58 17.64 7.86
N GLN A 250 19.51 18.09 7.03
CA GLN A 250 20.22 17.23 6.07
C GLN A 250 21.06 16.17 6.80
N VAL A 251 20.99 14.92 6.31
CA VAL A 251 21.73 13.78 6.88
C VAL A 251 22.61 13.05 5.86
N THR A 252 22.41 13.29 4.56
CA THR A 252 23.33 12.84 3.50
C THR A 252 23.85 14.03 2.70
N PHE A 253 25.05 13.88 2.12
CA PHE A 253 25.75 14.96 1.42
C PHE A 253 26.29 14.45 0.07
N THR A 254 25.39 13.77 -0.68
CA THR A 254 25.72 13.25 -2.02
C THR A 254 25.91 14.42 -2.98
N LYS A 255 27.05 14.47 -3.64
CA LYS A 255 27.35 15.48 -4.66
C LYS A 255 26.70 15.09 -5.98
N ASN A 256 26.29 16.11 -6.76
CA ASN A 256 25.76 15.88 -8.10
C ASN A 256 26.88 15.37 -9.03
N PRO A 257 26.81 14.13 -9.54
CA PRO A 257 27.83 13.63 -10.48
C PRO A 257 27.69 14.25 -11.89
N PHE A 258 26.60 14.99 -12.14
CA PHE A 258 26.26 15.60 -13.43
C PHE A 258 26.16 17.13 -13.35
N GLU A 259 27.12 17.79 -12.71
CA GLU A 259 27.09 19.24 -12.50
C GLU A 259 26.92 20.02 -13.82
N ALA A 260 27.48 19.51 -14.92
CA ALA A 260 27.32 20.12 -16.23
C ALA A 260 25.85 20.22 -16.68
N MET A 261 25.00 19.31 -16.24
CA MET A 261 23.57 19.30 -16.55
C MET A 261 22.78 20.38 -15.80
N ASN A 262 23.31 20.96 -14.74
CA ASN A 262 22.66 22.08 -14.02
C ASN A 262 22.44 23.30 -14.90
N LYS A 263 23.20 23.40 -15.98
CA LYS A 263 23.10 24.51 -16.95
C LYS A 263 22.01 24.26 -18.02
N VAL A 264 21.44 23.06 -18.10
CA VAL A 264 20.37 22.73 -19.04
C VAL A 264 19.09 23.39 -18.58
N SER A 265 18.42 24.13 -19.44
CA SER A 265 17.09 24.68 -19.17
C SER A 265 16.03 23.57 -19.29
N LYS A 266 15.11 23.56 -18.36
CA LYS A 266 13.99 22.59 -18.33
C LYS A 266 12.68 23.35 -18.14
N GLU A 267 11.78 23.22 -19.11
CA GLU A 267 10.50 23.93 -19.15
C GLU A 267 9.36 22.96 -19.41
N LEU A 268 8.27 23.12 -18.65
CA LEU A 268 7.03 22.45 -18.97
C LEU A 268 6.30 23.29 -20.04
N ILE A 269 6.06 22.68 -21.18
CA ILE A 269 5.25 23.27 -22.25
C ILE A 269 3.89 22.57 -22.30
N THR A 270 2.84 23.34 -22.57
CA THR A 270 1.48 22.81 -22.77
C THR A 270 0.99 23.23 -24.15
N TYR A 271 0.30 22.34 -24.82
CA TYR A 271 -0.28 22.61 -26.15
C TYR A 271 -1.53 21.75 -26.37
N LYS A 272 -2.35 22.15 -27.33
CA LYS A 272 -3.55 21.40 -27.69
C LYS A 272 -3.32 20.61 -28.97
N ARG A 273 -3.69 19.33 -28.95
CA ARG A 273 -3.79 18.50 -30.13
C ARG A 273 -4.97 18.98 -31.00
N ALA A 274 -4.98 18.65 -32.30
CA ALA A 274 -6.00 19.09 -33.24
C ALA A 274 -7.43 18.71 -32.84
N ASP A 275 -7.61 17.63 -32.09
CA ASP A 275 -8.91 17.18 -31.54
C ASP A 275 -9.27 17.84 -30.20
N GLY A 276 -8.51 18.82 -29.74
CA GLY A 276 -8.77 19.61 -28.55
C GLY A 276 -8.20 19.02 -27.26
N VAL A 277 -7.57 17.84 -27.30
CA VAL A 277 -6.93 17.24 -26.12
C VAL A 277 -5.71 18.07 -25.69
N GLU A 278 -5.66 18.46 -24.42
CA GLU A 278 -4.50 19.13 -23.82
C GLU A 278 -3.37 18.13 -23.60
N LEU A 279 -2.21 18.49 -24.10
CA LEU A 279 -0.98 17.71 -23.95
C LEU A 279 0.06 18.57 -23.23
N SER A 280 0.98 17.91 -22.53
CA SER A 280 2.15 18.56 -21.96
C SER A 280 3.43 17.82 -22.36
N GLY A 281 4.54 18.55 -22.40
CA GLY A 281 5.85 18.00 -22.66
C GLY A 281 6.90 18.74 -21.86
N THR A 282 8.01 18.07 -21.55
CA THR A 282 9.15 18.73 -20.94
C THR A 282 10.18 19.06 -22.02
N LEU A 283 10.43 20.34 -22.21
CA LEU A 283 11.46 20.85 -23.14
C LEU A 283 12.79 21.00 -22.40
N TYR A 284 13.83 20.39 -22.93
CA TYR A 284 15.21 20.55 -22.45
C TYR A 284 15.98 21.35 -23.49
N LEU A 285 16.58 22.47 -23.06
CA LEU A 285 17.39 23.32 -23.90
C LEU A 285 18.84 23.29 -23.44
N PRO A 286 19.80 23.18 -24.35
CA PRO A 286 21.22 23.20 -24.00
C PRO A 286 21.63 24.52 -23.33
N PRO A 287 22.76 24.54 -22.61
CA PRO A 287 23.28 25.77 -22.04
C PRO A 287 23.47 26.87 -23.14
N ASN A 288 23.05 28.07 -22.81
CA ASN A 288 23.15 29.23 -23.72
C ASN A 288 22.33 29.13 -25.02
N TYR A 289 21.25 28.30 -25.03
CA TYR A 289 20.34 28.28 -26.15
C TYR A 289 19.61 29.61 -26.27
N ASP A 290 19.74 30.22 -27.46
CA ASP A 290 18.98 31.43 -27.80
C ASP A 290 17.58 31.03 -28.29
N LYS A 291 16.55 31.60 -27.66
CA LYS A 291 15.13 31.36 -27.98
C LYS A 291 14.58 32.31 -29.05
N THR A 292 15.41 33.17 -29.64
CA THR A 292 14.96 34.09 -30.69
C THR A 292 14.74 33.42 -32.03
#